data_49edf10e2dcd2e2aa6c1553144c5f16c
#
_entry.id   49edf10e2dcd2e2aa6c1553144c5f16c
#
_cell.length_a   1.000
_cell.length_b   1.000
_cell.length_c   1.000
_cell.angle_alpha   90.00
_cell.angle_beta   90.00
_cell.angle_gamma   90.00
#
_symmetry.space_group_name_H-M   'P 1'
#
loop_
_entity.id
_entity.type
_entity.pdbx_description
1 polymer ?
#
loop_
_entity_poly.entity_id
_entity_poly.type
_entity_poly.pdbx_seq_one_letter_code
_entity_poly.pdbx_strand_id
1 'polypeptide(L)'
;MRPGSTPTTQSCWQSATDVGVRKNDSPGRRWIIVHAGSESGFVDNALLMFKANTKTGDYHDQMNDENFTKWLQEKIMPNIPPNSIIVMDNAPYHSKEDDRTPNMSARKQVMVEWLQARNIEFPEHYTKPELYLLIKNHKPPKKYIVDKLITDHGHEIVRLPPYNCDLNPIEYIWHLVKQRVSDKNVEQLESKVEQLTLEALQSITPDDWKKELNHVKRLEEEYWRKDRLVDELFIINTGDDSESETTDSQTDSESDLDYMSGVEELG
;
A
#
# COMPACT_ATOMS: atom_id res chain seq x y z
N MET A 1 -22.46 1.47 9.27
CA MET A 1 -22.65 1.84 7.86
C MET A 1 -23.34 3.17 7.76
N ARG A 2 -22.66 4.21 7.28
CA ARG A 2 -23.28 5.44 6.80
C ARG A 2 -22.79 5.67 5.38
N PRO A 3 -23.65 5.97 4.39
CA PRO A 3 -23.24 6.17 3.02
C PRO A 3 -22.37 7.42 2.92
N GLY A 4 -21.29 7.32 2.13
CA GLY A 4 -20.35 8.37 1.86
C GLY A 4 -21.06 9.62 1.29
N SER A 5 -20.66 10.76 1.82
CA SER A 5 -21.04 12.07 1.27
C SER A 5 -20.43 12.19 -0.13
N THR A 6 -21.30 12.17 -1.13
CA THR A 6 -20.94 12.65 -2.48
C THR A 6 -20.41 14.07 -2.37
N PRO A 7 -19.29 14.41 -3.07
CA PRO A 7 -18.84 15.79 -3.11
C PRO A 7 -19.96 16.67 -3.67
N THR A 8 -20.33 17.67 -2.91
CA THR A 8 -21.27 18.71 -3.33
C THR A 8 -20.65 19.41 -4.52
N THR A 9 -21.11 19.08 -5.72
CA THR A 9 -20.87 19.88 -6.91
C THR A 9 -21.45 21.27 -6.64
N GLN A 10 -20.60 22.29 -6.59
CA GLN A 10 -21.06 23.65 -6.60
C GLN A 10 -22.00 23.83 -7.81
N SER A 11 -23.27 24.06 -7.55
CA SER A 11 -24.25 24.40 -8.59
C SER A 11 -23.87 25.74 -9.17
N CYS A 12 -23.31 25.80 -10.37
CA CYS A 12 -23.17 27.00 -11.11
C CYS A 12 -24.46 27.20 -11.96
N TRP A 13 -24.99 28.43 -11.97
CA TRP A 13 -26.10 28.77 -12.82
C TRP A 13 -25.63 28.76 -14.27
N GLN A 14 -26.22 27.89 -15.09
CA GLN A 14 -25.98 27.89 -16.53
C GLN A 14 -27.12 28.58 -17.25
N SER A 15 -26.79 29.37 -18.26
CA SER A 15 -27.78 29.92 -19.20
C SER A 15 -28.38 28.77 -20.01
N ALA A 16 -29.66 28.85 -20.39
CA ALA A 16 -30.33 27.85 -21.21
C ALA A 16 -29.70 27.68 -22.63
N THR A 17 -28.80 28.59 -22.99
CA THR A 17 -28.07 28.56 -24.28
C THR A 17 -26.67 28.05 -24.21
N ASP A 18 -26.10 27.85 -23.00
CA ASP A 18 -24.74 27.36 -22.84
C ASP A 18 -24.72 25.85 -22.86
N VAL A 19 -23.87 25.29 -23.72
CA VAL A 19 -23.59 23.85 -23.71
C VAL A 19 -22.83 23.55 -22.44
N GLY A 20 -23.50 22.92 -21.48
CA GLY A 20 -22.85 22.52 -20.20
C GLY A 20 -21.61 21.70 -20.43
N VAL A 21 -20.64 21.82 -19.53
CA VAL A 21 -19.44 20.98 -19.55
C VAL A 21 -19.88 19.52 -19.46
N ARG A 22 -19.76 18.80 -20.57
CA ARG A 22 -20.02 17.34 -20.59
C ARG A 22 -18.90 16.65 -19.83
N LYS A 23 -19.23 16.13 -18.68
CA LYS A 23 -18.32 15.19 -17.98
C LYS A 23 -18.22 13.94 -18.84
N ASN A 24 -17.00 13.56 -19.21
CA ASN A 24 -16.77 12.27 -19.85
C ASN A 24 -17.13 11.18 -18.85
N ASP A 25 -18.17 10.39 -19.12
CA ASP A 25 -18.62 9.30 -18.27
C ASP A 25 -17.72 8.04 -18.35
N SER A 26 -16.74 8.01 -19.26
CA SER A 26 -15.80 6.92 -19.31
C SER A 26 -14.58 7.25 -18.45
N PRO A 27 -14.20 6.35 -17.50
CA PRO A 27 -12.93 6.48 -16.85
C PRO A 27 -11.84 6.41 -17.92
N GLY A 28 -11.05 7.48 -18.06
CA GLY A 28 -9.93 7.54 -19.00
C GLY A 28 -8.93 6.41 -18.76
N ARG A 29 -7.91 6.32 -19.60
CA ARG A 29 -6.82 5.35 -19.36
C ARG A 29 -6.05 5.71 -18.11
N ARG A 30 -5.80 4.70 -17.29
CA ARG A 30 -5.10 4.84 -16.00
C ARG A 30 -3.61 4.96 -16.21
N TRP A 31 -2.98 5.89 -15.50
CA TRP A 31 -1.54 6.01 -15.40
C TRP A 31 -1.07 5.46 -14.06
N ILE A 32 -0.03 4.66 -14.09
CA ILE A 32 0.65 4.18 -12.89
C ILE A 32 1.88 5.05 -12.69
N ILE A 33 1.99 5.63 -11.51
CA ILE A 33 3.09 6.50 -11.12
C ILE A 33 3.70 5.95 -9.84
N VAL A 34 5.01 5.75 -9.85
CA VAL A 34 5.77 5.31 -8.67
C VAL A 34 6.95 6.24 -8.51
N HIS A 35 7.18 6.67 -7.30
CA HIS A 35 8.30 7.51 -6.95
C HIS A 35 8.72 7.27 -5.51
N ALA A 36 9.85 7.83 -5.12
CA ALA A 36 10.30 7.92 -3.74
C ALA A 36 10.80 9.34 -3.48
N GLY A 37 10.72 9.76 -2.23
CA GLY A 37 11.18 11.08 -1.83
C GLY A 37 11.60 11.13 -0.37
N SER A 38 12.22 12.24 -0.02
CA SER A 38 12.74 12.51 1.31
C SER A 38 12.56 13.99 1.64
N GLU A 39 13.10 14.43 2.75
CA GLU A 39 13.15 15.86 3.11
C GLU A 39 13.85 16.74 2.04
N SER A 40 14.72 16.15 1.22
CA SER A 40 15.41 16.82 0.14
C SER A 40 14.60 16.92 -1.16
N GLY A 41 13.41 16.35 -1.21
CA GLY A 41 12.57 16.27 -2.40
C GLY A 41 12.44 14.84 -2.94
N PHE A 42 11.99 14.72 -4.17
CA PHE A 42 11.98 13.42 -4.87
C PHE A 42 13.40 12.90 -5.09
N VAL A 43 13.55 11.57 -5.07
CA VAL A 43 14.82 10.91 -5.42
C VAL A 43 15.07 11.09 -6.92
N ASP A 44 16.27 11.54 -7.29
CA ASP A 44 16.63 11.75 -8.68
C ASP A 44 16.52 10.46 -9.50
N ASN A 45 16.03 10.55 -10.73
CA ASN A 45 15.85 9.43 -11.66
C ASN A 45 14.94 8.27 -11.15
N ALA A 46 14.26 8.45 -10.03
CA ALA A 46 13.43 7.41 -9.44
C ALA A 46 12.00 7.35 -10.01
N LEU A 47 11.59 8.33 -10.79
CA LEU A 47 10.25 8.33 -11.40
C LEU A 47 10.05 7.11 -12.29
N LEU A 48 8.96 6.39 -12.04
CA LEU A 48 8.39 5.41 -12.94
C LEU A 48 6.98 5.86 -13.28
N MET A 49 6.67 6.00 -14.57
CA MET A 49 5.34 6.34 -15.04
C MET A 49 5.03 5.56 -16.32
N PHE A 50 3.92 4.85 -16.34
CA PHE A 50 3.48 4.08 -17.51
C PHE A 50 1.95 3.93 -17.53
N LYS A 51 1.40 3.64 -18.71
CA LYS A 51 -0.04 3.41 -18.88
C LYS A 51 -0.40 2.00 -18.42
N ALA A 52 -1.42 1.88 -17.58
CA ALA A 52 -1.96 0.60 -17.17
C ALA A 52 -2.54 -0.18 -18.38
N ASN A 53 -2.49 -1.52 -18.27
CA ASN A 53 -3.04 -2.43 -19.28
C ASN A 53 -2.40 -2.31 -20.69
N THR A 54 -1.14 -1.88 -20.77
CA THR A 54 -0.34 -1.96 -22.01
C THR A 54 0.41 -3.28 -22.04
N LYS A 55 0.57 -3.87 -23.25
CA LYS A 55 1.27 -5.15 -23.43
C LYS A 55 2.70 -4.97 -23.97
N THR A 56 3.16 -3.75 -24.09
CA THR A 56 4.44 -3.39 -24.70
C THR A 56 5.22 -2.42 -23.81
N GLY A 57 6.54 -2.56 -23.81
CA GLY A 57 7.45 -1.73 -23.03
C GLY A 57 8.10 -2.47 -21.88
N ASP A 58 9.11 -1.86 -21.25
CA ASP A 58 9.86 -2.44 -20.12
C ASP A 58 9.00 -2.61 -18.87
N TYR A 59 8.00 -1.75 -18.70
CA TYR A 59 6.98 -1.79 -17.67
C TYR A 59 5.61 -1.81 -18.32
N HIS A 60 4.82 -2.83 -18.03
CA HIS A 60 3.52 -3.06 -18.64
C HIS A 60 2.52 -3.68 -17.66
N ASP A 61 1.25 -3.76 -18.07
CA ASP A 61 0.11 -4.23 -17.29
C ASP A 61 -0.21 -3.35 -16.08
N GLN A 62 -0.23 -3.93 -14.91
CA GLN A 62 -0.47 -3.28 -13.62
C GLN A 62 0.82 -3.25 -12.81
N MET A 63 0.85 -2.47 -11.74
CA MET A 63 1.93 -2.61 -10.76
C MET A 63 1.85 -4.00 -10.12
N ASN A 64 2.95 -4.73 -10.20
CA ASN A 64 3.11 -6.05 -9.62
C ASN A 64 4.49 -6.14 -8.94
N ASP A 65 4.74 -7.25 -8.26
CA ASP A 65 5.98 -7.48 -7.53
C ASP A 65 7.24 -7.48 -8.42
N GLU A 66 7.13 -7.92 -9.67
CA GLU A 66 8.25 -7.94 -10.62
C GLU A 66 8.60 -6.50 -11.06
N ASN A 67 7.60 -5.71 -11.47
CA ASN A 67 7.76 -4.32 -11.84
C ASN A 67 8.31 -3.48 -10.67
N PHE A 68 7.78 -3.71 -9.47
CA PHE A 68 8.23 -3.00 -8.27
C PHE A 68 9.68 -3.36 -7.89
N THR A 69 10.02 -4.64 -7.90
CA THR A 69 11.39 -5.12 -7.62
C THR A 69 12.39 -4.57 -8.64
N LYS A 70 12.02 -4.59 -9.93
CA LYS A 70 12.84 -4.01 -11.01
C LYS A 70 13.05 -2.51 -10.80
N TRP A 71 11.99 -1.78 -10.48
CA TRP A 71 12.07 -0.34 -10.20
C TRP A 71 12.97 -0.03 -8.99
N LEU A 72 12.88 -0.80 -7.91
CA LEU A 72 13.77 -0.67 -6.77
C LEU A 72 15.23 -0.85 -7.17
N GLN A 73 15.55 -1.92 -7.90
CA GLN A 73 16.92 -2.24 -8.30
C GLN A 73 17.50 -1.22 -9.28
N GLU A 74 16.73 -0.82 -10.29
CA GLU A 74 17.25 0.01 -11.38
C GLU A 74 17.19 1.50 -11.08
N LYS A 75 16.21 1.94 -10.26
CA LYS A 75 15.95 3.37 -10.06
C LYS A 75 16.12 3.86 -8.63
N ILE A 76 15.90 3.03 -7.62
CA ILE A 76 16.05 3.46 -6.24
C ILE A 76 17.44 3.17 -5.72
N MET A 77 17.88 1.91 -5.76
CA MET A 77 19.18 1.52 -5.17
C MET A 77 20.37 2.36 -5.66
N PRO A 78 20.47 2.73 -6.95
CA PRO A 78 21.59 3.56 -7.43
C PRO A 78 21.51 5.04 -7.03
N ASN A 79 20.33 5.53 -6.66
CA ASN A 79 20.06 6.97 -6.51
C ASN A 79 19.77 7.41 -5.07
N ILE A 80 19.85 6.50 -4.09
CA ILE A 80 19.71 6.84 -2.68
C ILE A 80 21.06 6.77 -1.95
N PRO A 81 21.27 7.58 -0.90
CA PRO A 81 22.49 7.52 -0.09
C PRO A 81 22.68 6.12 0.54
N PRO A 82 23.92 5.69 0.77
CA PRO A 82 24.19 4.43 1.48
C PRO A 82 23.60 4.47 2.91
N ASN A 83 23.23 3.30 3.43
CA ASN A 83 22.62 3.15 4.76
C ASN A 83 21.33 3.98 4.94
N SER A 84 20.53 4.09 3.88
CA SER A 84 19.22 4.75 3.94
C SER A 84 18.20 3.86 4.62
N ILE A 85 17.22 4.47 5.29
CA ILE A 85 16.02 3.80 5.78
C ILE A 85 14.91 4.01 4.76
N ILE A 86 14.37 2.93 4.23
CA ILE A 86 13.27 2.94 3.26
C ILE A 86 11.98 2.65 4.00
N VAL A 87 11.08 3.62 4.02
CA VAL A 87 9.74 3.48 4.61
C VAL A 87 8.75 3.10 3.50
N MET A 88 7.96 2.06 3.71
CA MET A 88 6.92 1.65 2.76
C MET A 88 5.73 1.03 3.49
N ASP A 89 4.61 1.00 2.81
CA ASP A 89 3.40 0.32 3.25
C ASP A 89 3.41 -1.19 2.96
N ASN A 90 2.28 -1.84 3.19
CA ASN A 90 2.11 -3.27 3.02
C ASN A 90 1.31 -3.65 1.76
N ALA A 91 1.39 -2.87 0.70
CA ALA A 91 0.73 -3.23 -0.56
C ALA A 91 1.10 -4.66 -1.00
N PRO A 92 0.20 -5.40 -1.67
CA PRO A 92 0.44 -6.79 -2.05
C PRO A 92 1.73 -6.99 -2.85
N TYR A 93 2.05 -6.08 -3.77
CA TYR A 93 3.27 -6.13 -4.59
C TYR A 93 4.55 -5.76 -3.82
N HIS A 94 4.44 -5.11 -2.63
CA HIS A 94 5.56 -4.94 -1.70
C HIS A 94 5.76 -6.16 -0.79
N SER A 95 4.75 -7.02 -0.68
CA SER A 95 4.66 -8.04 0.37
C SER A 95 4.68 -9.47 -0.18
N LYS A 96 5.30 -9.67 -1.36
CA LYS A 96 5.52 -11.02 -1.90
C LYS A 96 6.46 -11.79 -1.00
N GLU A 97 5.97 -12.88 -0.42
CA GLU A 97 6.76 -13.76 0.44
C GLU A 97 7.81 -14.53 -0.37
N ASP A 98 9.07 -14.55 0.09
CA ASP A 98 10.17 -15.34 -0.50
C ASP A 98 9.89 -16.83 -0.34
N ASP A 99 9.34 -17.23 0.82
CA ASP A 99 8.98 -18.61 1.14
C ASP A 99 7.51 -18.66 1.59
N ARG A 100 6.63 -18.90 0.62
CA ARG A 100 5.20 -18.91 0.89
C ARG A 100 4.77 -20.14 1.68
N THR A 101 4.23 -19.91 2.88
CA THR A 101 3.65 -20.97 3.70
C THR A 101 2.32 -21.46 3.09
N PRO A 102 2.13 -22.79 2.88
CA PRO A 102 0.87 -23.33 2.38
C PRO A 102 -0.29 -23.01 3.32
N ASN A 103 -1.42 -22.58 2.75
CA ASN A 103 -2.69 -22.39 3.46
C ASN A 103 -3.63 -23.58 3.27
N MET A 104 -4.82 -23.54 3.88
CA MET A 104 -5.81 -24.63 3.76
C MET A 104 -6.32 -24.87 2.33
N SER A 105 -6.22 -23.91 1.41
CA SER A 105 -6.60 -24.10 0.01
C SER A 105 -5.53 -24.83 -0.81
N ALA A 106 -4.28 -24.89 -0.32
CA ALA A 106 -3.19 -25.60 -0.99
C ALA A 106 -3.49 -27.10 -1.13
N ARG A 107 -2.91 -27.76 -2.14
CA ARG A 107 -3.03 -29.21 -2.29
C ARG A 107 -2.27 -29.93 -1.17
N LYS A 108 -2.77 -31.11 -0.74
CA LYS A 108 -2.09 -31.92 0.30
C LYS A 108 -0.60 -32.15 0.00
N GLN A 109 -0.29 -32.43 -1.26
CA GLN A 109 1.09 -32.65 -1.72
C GLN A 109 2.01 -31.47 -1.41
N VAL A 110 1.56 -30.25 -1.65
CA VAL A 110 2.33 -29.01 -1.38
C VAL A 110 2.60 -28.84 0.12
N MET A 111 1.65 -29.24 0.98
CA MET A 111 1.84 -29.22 2.43
C MET A 111 2.88 -30.25 2.87
N VAL A 112 2.83 -31.45 2.29
CA VAL A 112 3.82 -32.51 2.53
C VAL A 112 5.22 -32.07 2.13
N GLU A 113 5.38 -31.56 0.91
CA GLU A 113 6.65 -31.05 0.40
C GLU A 113 7.23 -29.94 1.27
N TRP A 114 6.37 -29.01 1.72
CA TRP A 114 6.78 -27.91 2.59
C TRP A 114 7.28 -28.39 3.96
N LEU A 115 6.64 -29.41 4.56
CA LEU A 115 7.04 -30.00 5.82
C LEU A 115 8.34 -30.80 5.67
N GLN A 116 8.46 -31.59 4.60
CA GLN A 116 9.65 -32.38 4.28
C GLN A 116 10.88 -31.49 4.06
N ALA A 117 10.71 -30.38 3.31
CA ALA A 117 11.78 -29.41 3.06
C ALA A 117 12.33 -28.79 4.36
N ARG A 118 11.57 -28.86 5.46
CA ARG A 118 11.96 -28.35 6.80
C ARG A 118 12.31 -29.46 7.79
N ASN A 119 12.42 -30.71 7.33
CA ASN A 119 12.66 -31.87 8.16
C ASN A 119 11.67 -32.01 9.33
N ILE A 120 10.39 -31.65 9.09
CA ILE A 120 9.32 -31.81 10.08
C ILE A 120 8.70 -33.18 9.84
N GLU A 121 8.81 -34.05 10.83
CA GLU A 121 8.25 -35.43 10.78
C GLU A 121 6.74 -35.38 11.01
N PHE A 122 6.01 -36.20 10.26
CA PHE A 122 4.58 -36.38 10.40
C PHE A 122 4.16 -37.79 9.92
N PRO A 123 3.12 -38.38 10.50
CA PRO A 123 2.61 -39.68 10.05
C PRO A 123 2.00 -39.61 8.64
N GLU A 124 2.20 -40.66 7.83
CA GLU A 124 1.71 -40.71 6.45
C GLU A 124 0.18 -40.58 6.32
N HIS A 125 -0.53 -41.05 7.34
CA HIS A 125 -2.01 -41.04 7.35
C HIS A 125 -2.61 -39.65 7.64
N TYR A 126 -1.80 -38.63 7.96
CA TYR A 126 -2.31 -37.32 8.27
C TYR A 126 -3.20 -36.77 7.17
N THR A 127 -4.34 -36.26 7.59
CA THR A 127 -5.29 -35.54 6.76
C THR A 127 -4.78 -34.11 6.48
N LYS A 128 -5.38 -33.44 5.52
CA LYS A 128 -5.02 -32.07 5.18
C LYS A 128 -5.15 -31.08 6.36
N PRO A 129 -6.20 -31.13 7.21
CA PRO A 129 -6.30 -30.30 8.40
C PRO A 129 -5.17 -30.54 9.42
N GLU A 130 -4.78 -31.79 9.62
CA GLU A 130 -3.69 -32.15 10.56
C GLU A 130 -2.33 -31.62 10.06
N LEU A 131 -2.05 -31.79 8.77
CA LEU A 131 -0.85 -31.22 8.15
C LEU A 131 -0.85 -29.68 8.25
N TYR A 132 -1.99 -29.03 8.05
CA TYR A 132 -2.11 -27.58 8.17
C TYR A 132 -1.86 -27.10 9.60
N LEU A 133 -2.38 -27.80 10.60
CA LEU A 133 -2.13 -27.47 12.01
C LEU A 133 -0.62 -27.59 12.32
N LEU A 134 0.05 -28.61 11.81
CA LEU A 134 1.49 -28.77 11.96
C LEU A 134 2.27 -27.63 11.28
N ILE A 135 1.85 -27.25 10.06
CA ILE A 135 2.42 -26.10 9.35
C ILE A 135 2.23 -24.81 10.16
N LYS A 136 1.04 -24.56 10.70
CA LYS A 136 0.73 -23.38 11.50
C LYS A 136 1.66 -23.26 12.73
N ASN A 137 1.94 -24.38 13.38
CA ASN A 137 2.82 -24.43 14.56
C ASN A 137 4.30 -24.20 14.24
N HIS A 138 4.71 -24.50 12.99
CA HIS A 138 6.10 -24.37 12.54
C HIS A 138 6.30 -23.24 11.52
N LYS A 139 5.30 -22.39 11.35
CA LYS A 139 5.35 -21.27 10.41
C LYS A 139 6.45 -20.28 10.83
N PRO A 140 7.48 -20.05 9.98
CA PRO A 140 8.48 -19.04 10.25
C PRO A 140 7.88 -17.62 10.13
N PRO A 141 8.52 -16.60 10.68
CA PRO A 141 8.14 -15.22 10.40
C PRO A 141 8.20 -14.94 8.90
N LYS A 142 7.27 -14.15 8.42
CA LYS A 142 7.20 -13.78 7.00
C LYS A 142 8.48 -13.05 6.59
N LYS A 143 9.06 -13.50 5.48
CA LYS A 143 10.19 -12.82 4.82
C LYS A 143 9.75 -12.41 3.44
N TYR A 144 9.92 -11.15 3.12
CA TYR A 144 9.52 -10.59 1.83
C TYR A 144 10.74 -10.42 0.92
N ILE A 145 10.53 -10.66 -0.39
CA ILE A 145 11.58 -10.54 -1.41
C ILE A 145 12.15 -9.13 -1.43
N VAL A 146 11.27 -8.13 -1.31
CA VAL A 146 11.65 -6.71 -1.30
C VAL A 146 12.52 -6.36 -0.09
N ASP A 147 12.18 -6.88 1.10
CA ASP A 147 12.94 -6.61 2.33
C ASP A 147 14.36 -7.16 2.22
N LYS A 148 14.48 -8.38 1.69
CA LYS A 148 15.78 -9.01 1.45
C LYS A 148 16.60 -8.19 0.45
N LEU A 149 16.00 -7.79 -0.67
CA LEU A 149 16.67 -6.98 -1.68
C LEU A 149 17.22 -5.67 -1.09
N ILE A 150 16.43 -4.96 -0.29
CA ILE A 150 16.82 -3.71 0.36
C ILE A 150 18.00 -3.94 1.32
N THR A 151 17.89 -4.98 2.15
CA THR A 151 18.92 -5.35 3.12
C THR A 151 20.22 -5.79 2.44
N ASP A 152 20.15 -6.59 1.38
CA ASP A 152 21.30 -7.04 0.61
C ASP A 152 22.07 -5.87 -0.04
N HIS A 153 21.41 -4.74 -0.29
CA HIS A 153 22.02 -3.49 -0.77
C HIS A 153 22.52 -2.57 0.36
N GLY A 154 22.45 -3.02 1.61
CA GLY A 154 22.97 -2.26 2.77
C GLY A 154 22.03 -1.15 3.26
N HIS A 155 20.74 -1.25 2.99
CA HIS A 155 19.72 -0.33 3.47
C HIS A 155 18.84 -1.00 4.53
N GLU A 156 18.14 -0.20 5.32
CA GLU A 156 17.14 -0.65 6.27
C GLU A 156 15.72 -0.44 5.72
N ILE A 157 14.78 -1.26 6.17
CA ILE A 157 13.38 -1.14 5.79
C ILE A 157 12.51 -0.97 7.03
N VAL A 158 11.58 -0.04 6.95
CA VAL A 158 10.52 0.15 7.94
C VAL A 158 9.17 0.02 7.23
N ARG A 159 8.36 -0.94 7.66
CA ARG A 159 7.01 -1.12 7.15
C ARG A 159 6.02 -0.39 8.02
N LEU A 160 5.18 0.42 7.40
CA LEU A 160 4.10 1.10 8.10
C LEU A 160 3.08 0.08 8.66
N PRO A 161 2.43 0.40 9.78
CA PRO A 161 1.34 -0.41 10.28
C PRO A 161 0.23 -0.56 9.23
N PRO A 162 -0.44 -1.71 9.15
CA PRO A 162 -1.59 -1.88 8.26
C PRO A 162 -2.66 -0.81 8.53
N TYR A 163 -3.30 -0.34 7.47
CA TYR A 163 -4.39 0.67 7.52
C TYR A 163 -3.98 2.09 7.97
N ASN A 164 -2.70 2.38 8.12
CA ASN A 164 -2.18 3.70 8.47
C ASN A 164 -1.42 4.34 7.29
N CYS A 165 -2.10 4.50 6.15
CA CYS A 165 -1.53 5.16 4.97
C CYS A 165 -1.24 6.65 5.21
N ASP A 166 -1.94 7.26 6.15
CA ASP A 166 -1.74 8.63 6.61
C ASP A 166 -0.37 8.87 7.28
N LEU A 167 0.33 7.80 7.68
CA LEU A 167 1.72 7.86 8.11
C LEU A 167 2.73 7.84 6.94
N ASN A 168 2.25 7.77 5.70
CA ASN A 168 3.11 7.82 4.52
C ASN A 168 3.10 9.22 3.90
N PRO A 169 4.18 9.99 4.00
CA PRO A 169 4.22 11.36 3.48
C PRO A 169 3.95 11.49 1.98
N ILE A 170 4.27 10.44 1.21
CA ILE A 170 4.09 10.46 -0.24
C ILE A 170 2.62 10.53 -0.65
N GLU A 171 1.69 10.05 0.20
CA GLU A 171 0.25 10.12 -0.08
C GLU A 171 -0.22 11.58 -0.15
N TYR A 172 0.31 12.44 0.72
CA TYR A 172 0.01 13.88 0.68
C TYR A 172 0.66 14.57 -0.52
N ILE A 173 1.85 14.11 -0.92
CA ILE A 173 2.50 14.58 -2.14
C ILE A 173 1.68 14.19 -3.38
N TRP A 174 1.14 12.95 -3.43
CA TRP A 174 0.22 12.54 -4.49
C TRP A 174 -1.03 13.40 -4.54
N HIS A 175 -1.58 13.76 -3.38
CA HIS A 175 -2.73 14.69 -3.33
C HIS A 175 -2.40 16.04 -3.97
N LEU A 176 -1.22 16.62 -3.66
CA LEU A 176 -0.77 17.87 -4.27
C LEU A 176 -0.59 17.74 -5.78
N VAL A 177 0.02 16.64 -6.25
CA VAL A 177 0.18 16.37 -7.69
C VAL A 177 -1.17 16.29 -8.39
N LYS A 178 -2.11 15.51 -7.84
CA LYS A 178 -3.48 15.39 -8.38
C LYS A 178 -4.18 16.74 -8.45
N GLN A 179 -4.11 17.53 -7.39
CA GLN A 179 -4.69 18.86 -7.36
C GLN A 179 -4.13 19.75 -8.47
N ARG A 180 -2.77 19.81 -8.61
CA ARG A 180 -2.12 20.61 -9.65
C ARG A 180 -2.47 20.17 -11.07
N VAL A 181 -2.65 18.87 -11.29
CA VAL A 181 -3.12 18.32 -12.58
C VAL A 181 -4.57 18.71 -12.83
N SER A 182 -5.44 18.54 -11.84
CA SER A 182 -6.87 18.87 -11.94
C SER A 182 -7.08 20.36 -12.23
N ASP A 183 -6.35 21.24 -11.57
CA ASP A 183 -6.46 22.69 -11.76
C ASP A 183 -6.11 23.14 -13.19
N LYS A 184 -5.19 22.41 -13.85
CA LYS A 184 -4.76 22.71 -15.22
C LYS A 184 -5.56 21.96 -16.29
N ASN A 185 -6.14 20.79 -15.97
CA ASN A 185 -6.86 19.94 -16.94
C ASN A 185 -8.36 20.25 -16.97
N VAL A 186 -8.71 21.51 -17.15
CA VAL A 186 -10.12 21.97 -17.19
C VAL A 186 -10.93 21.27 -18.28
N GLU A 187 -10.32 21.01 -19.44
CA GLU A 187 -10.94 20.35 -20.59
C GLU A 187 -11.04 18.82 -20.43
N GLN A 188 -10.49 18.24 -19.38
CA GLN A 188 -10.44 16.79 -19.10
C GLN A 188 -9.89 15.95 -20.28
N LEU A 189 -8.84 16.45 -20.92
CA LEU A 189 -8.21 15.80 -22.07
C LEU A 189 -7.19 14.74 -21.62
N GLU A 190 -7.47 13.47 -21.92
CA GLU A 190 -6.56 12.36 -21.63
C GLU A 190 -5.15 12.58 -22.25
N SER A 191 -5.07 13.17 -23.44
CA SER A 191 -3.81 13.43 -24.11
C SER A 191 -2.88 14.41 -23.37
N LYS A 192 -3.43 15.24 -22.49
CA LYS A 192 -2.68 16.22 -21.70
C LYS A 192 -2.26 15.68 -20.32
N VAL A 193 -2.89 14.60 -19.83
CA VAL A 193 -2.66 14.08 -18.48
C VAL A 193 -1.20 13.74 -18.24
N GLU A 194 -0.53 13.07 -19.17
CA GLU A 194 0.88 12.71 -19.06
C GLU A 194 1.77 13.94 -18.85
N GLN A 195 1.65 14.91 -19.75
CA GLN A 195 2.44 16.13 -19.67
C GLN A 195 2.15 16.92 -18.40
N LEU A 196 0.86 17.12 -18.06
CA LEU A 196 0.46 17.84 -16.85
C LEU A 196 0.94 17.15 -15.58
N THR A 197 0.98 15.82 -15.57
CA THR A 197 1.50 15.04 -14.45
C THR A 197 3.01 15.26 -14.29
N LEU A 198 3.78 15.20 -15.37
CA LEU A 198 5.21 15.49 -15.34
C LEU A 198 5.50 16.91 -14.87
N GLU A 199 4.74 17.89 -15.37
CA GLU A 199 4.86 19.29 -14.91
C GLU A 199 4.50 19.43 -13.42
N ALA A 200 3.46 18.75 -12.96
CA ALA A 200 3.05 18.76 -11.55
C ALA A 200 4.13 18.15 -10.66
N LEU A 201 4.69 16.98 -11.04
CA LEU A 201 5.80 16.35 -10.32
C LEU A 201 7.03 17.26 -10.25
N GLN A 202 7.42 17.88 -11.34
CA GLN A 202 8.56 18.82 -11.37
C GLN A 202 8.32 20.07 -10.52
N SER A 203 7.06 20.44 -10.31
CA SER A 203 6.71 21.60 -9.49
C SER A 203 6.72 21.32 -7.97
N ILE A 204 6.79 20.04 -7.53
CA ILE A 204 6.92 19.68 -6.12
C ILE A 204 8.32 20.05 -5.63
N THR A 205 8.36 20.79 -4.56
CA THR A 205 9.59 21.33 -3.98
C THR A 205 10.02 20.55 -2.72
N PRO A 206 11.29 20.66 -2.29
CA PRO A 206 11.72 20.16 -0.98
C PRO A 206 10.90 20.73 0.19
N ASP A 207 10.41 21.96 0.06
CA ASP A 207 9.57 22.58 1.11
C ASP A 207 8.19 21.93 1.19
N ASP A 208 7.61 21.50 0.05
CA ASP A 208 6.38 20.69 0.05
C ASP A 208 6.64 19.39 0.84
N TRP A 209 7.74 18.68 0.55
CA TRP A 209 8.11 17.45 1.27
C TRP A 209 8.33 17.66 2.76
N LYS A 210 9.05 18.71 3.16
CA LYS A 210 9.27 19.05 4.57
C LYS A 210 7.97 19.31 5.30
N LYS A 211 7.04 20.01 4.66
CA LYS A 211 5.72 20.30 5.21
C LYS A 211 4.96 19.00 5.50
N GLU A 212 4.91 18.08 4.53
CA GLU A 212 4.17 16.82 4.69
C GLU A 212 4.87 15.84 5.66
N LEU A 213 6.19 15.79 5.68
CA LEU A 213 6.95 15.05 6.70
C LEU A 213 6.68 15.58 8.10
N ASN A 214 6.63 16.90 8.29
CA ASN A 214 6.29 17.50 9.58
C ASN A 214 4.82 17.25 9.96
N HIS A 215 3.93 17.13 8.97
CA HIS A 215 2.55 16.73 9.22
C HIS A 215 2.49 15.28 9.75
N VAL A 216 3.18 14.36 9.10
CA VAL A 216 3.24 12.95 9.52
C VAL A 216 3.85 12.82 10.93
N LYS A 217 4.96 13.52 11.23
CA LYS A 217 5.55 13.52 12.59
C LYS A 217 4.53 13.93 13.66
N ARG A 218 3.70 14.92 13.38
CA ARG A 218 2.61 15.33 14.33
C ARG A 218 1.54 14.27 14.48
N LEU A 219 1.20 13.55 13.39
CA LEU A 219 0.25 12.43 13.45
C LEU A 219 0.82 11.26 14.28
N GLU A 220 2.10 10.93 14.10
CA GLU A 220 2.79 9.91 14.91
C GLU A 220 2.77 10.27 16.40
N GLU A 221 3.04 11.52 16.75
CA GLU A 221 2.97 11.99 18.14
C GLU A 221 1.53 11.92 18.70
N GLU A 222 0.53 12.21 17.88
CA GLU A 222 -0.88 12.12 18.26
C GLU A 222 -1.29 10.66 18.50
N TYR A 223 -0.93 9.74 17.61
CA TYR A 223 -1.18 8.31 17.76
C TYR A 223 -0.49 7.76 19.00
N TRP A 224 0.78 8.06 19.18
CA TRP A 224 1.54 7.69 20.36
C TRP A 224 0.89 8.16 21.66
N ARG A 225 0.33 9.36 21.67
CA ARG A 225 -0.38 9.90 22.84
C ARG A 225 -1.70 9.19 23.08
N LYS A 226 -2.43 8.86 22.01
CA LYS A 226 -3.70 8.11 22.11
C LYS A 226 -3.48 6.70 22.64
N ASP A 227 -2.46 6.00 22.15
CA ASP A 227 -2.13 4.65 22.59
C ASP A 227 -1.80 4.61 24.08
N ARG A 228 -1.03 5.56 24.58
CA ARG A 228 -0.72 5.67 26.00
C ARG A 228 -1.97 5.89 26.87
N LEU A 229 -2.93 6.67 26.41
CA LEU A 229 -4.18 6.91 27.14
C LEU A 229 -5.03 5.64 27.22
N VAL A 230 -4.98 4.78 26.21
CA VAL A 230 -5.69 3.49 26.23
C VAL A 230 -5.07 2.54 27.24
N ASP A 231 -3.74 2.47 27.32
CA ASP A 231 -3.03 1.64 28.30
C ASP A 231 -3.30 2.08 29.75
N GLU A 232 -3.49 3.37 30.01
CA GLU A 232 -3.83 3.89 31.35
C GLU A 232 -5.29 3.61 31.76
N LEU A 233 -6.19 3.39 30.80
CA LEU A 233 -7.62 3.15 31.05
C LEU A 233 -7.98 1.66 31.23
N PHE A 234 -7.08 0.72 30.99
CA PHE A 234 -7.30 -0.69 31.23
C PHE A 234 -7.04 -1.08 32.70
N ILE A 235 -7.75 -0.47 33.64
CA ILE A 235 -7.89 -1.02 34.98
C ILE A 235 -9.00 -2.08 34.89
N ILE A 236 -8.62 -3.33 34.77
CA ILE A 236 -9.54 -4.45 34.97
C ILE A 236 -9.87 -4.50 36.46
N ASN A 237 -11.03 -3.98 36.83
CA ASN A 237 -11.61 -4.28 38.11
C ASN A 237 -12.09 -5.75 38.08
N THR A 238 -11.22 -6.65 38.49
CA THR A 238 -11.62 -8.03 38.81
C THR A 238 -12.24 -8.04 40.22
N GLY A 239 -13.45 -7.58 40.31
CA GLY A 239 -14.29 -7.66 41.52
C GLY A 239 -15.55 -8.41 41.19
N ASP A 240 -15.60 -9.62 41.74
CA ASP A 240 -16.75 -10.49 42.04
C ASP A 240 -17.64 -11.06 40.91
N ASP A 241 -17.47 -12.36 40.78
CA ASP A 241 -18.43 -13.44 40.58
C ASP A 241 -19.85 -13.15 40.04
N SER A 242 -20.06 -13.59 38.82
CA SER A 242 -21.21 -14.43 38.49
C SER A 242 -21.01 -15.11 37.12
N GLU A 243 -21.06 -16.42 37.16
CA GLU A 243 -21.05 -17.34 36.02
C GLU A 243 -22.20 -17.01 35.04
N SER A 244 -21.86 -16.84 33.76
CA SER A 244 -22.78 -17.16 32.66
C SER A 244 -21.98 -17.59 31.45
N GLU A 245 -22.07 -18.87 31.14
CA GLU A 245 -21.60 -19.47 29.90
C GLU A 245 -22.28 -18.78 28.73
N THR A 246 -21.49 -18.20 27.82
CA THR A 246 -21.94 -17.90 26.48
C THR A 246 -20.91 -18.42 25.49
N THR A 247 -21.38 -19.36 24.71
CA THR A 247 -20.72 -20.01 23.58
C THR A 247 -20.22 -18.99 22.57
N ASP A 248 -18.89 -18.96 22.40
CA ASP A 248 -18.19 -18.13 21.43
C ASP A 248 -18.17 -18.85 20.06
N SER A 249 -18.94 -18.32 19.13
CA SER A 249 -18.87 -18.72 17.73
C SER A 249 -18.03 -17.68 16.98
N GLN A 250 -16.71 -17.91 16.92
CA GLN A 250 -15.82 -17.14 16.03
C GLN A 250 -16.08 -17.52 14.58
N THR A 251 -16.67 -16.63 13.84
CA THR A 251 -16.65 -16.65 12.38
C THR A 251 -15.51 -15.78 11.91
N ASP A 252 -14.41 -16.42 11.52
CA ASP A 252 -13.35 -15.78 10.74
C ASP A 252 -13.88 -15.47 9.33
N SER A 253 -14.29 -14.24 9.11
CA SER A 253 -14.51 -13.71 7.78
C SER A 253 -13.30 -12.88 7.37
N GLU A 254 -12.34 -13.51 6.69
CA GLU A 254 -11.36 -12.78 5.90
C GLU A 254 -12.09 -12.10 4.73
N SER A 255 -12.39 -10.83 4.86
CA SER A 255 -12.80 -10.01 3.74
C SER A 255 -11.54 -9.48 3.05
N ASP A 256 -11.27 -9.99 1.85
CA ASP A 256 -10.36 -9.38 0.89
C ASP A 256 -10.85 -7.97 0.55
N LEU A 257 -10.33 -6.97 1.25
CA LEU A 257 -10.48 -5.59 0.85
C LEU A 257 -9.21 -5.20 0.06
N ASP A 258 -9.40 -5.08 -1.25
CA ASP A 258 -8.47 -4.40 -2.17
C ASP A 258 -8.19 -2.98 -1.64
N TYR A 259 -7.12 -2.86 -0.85
CA TYR A 259 -6.63 -1.57 -0.41
C TYR A 259 -5.45 -1.15 -1.29
N MET A 260 -5.70 -0.18 -2.13
CA MET A 260 -4.72 0.47 -2.99
C MET A 260 -3.89 1.46 -2.18
N SER A 261 -2.64 1.15 -1.91
CA SER A 261 -1.73 2.07 -1.25
C SER A 261 -0.46 2.31 -2.07
N GLY A 262 -0.05 3.54 -2.18
CA GLY A 262 1.22 3.97 -2.78
C GLY A 262 1.30 3.99 -4.31
N VAL A 263 0.29 3.48 -5.03
CA VAL A 263 0.15 3.63 -6.47
C VAL A 263 -1.11 4.45 -6.75
N GLU A 264 -0.94 5.69 -7.09
CA GLU A 264 -2.02 6.58 -7.41
C GLU A 264 -2.35 6.52 -8.90
N GLU A 265 -3.61 6.33 -9.18
CA GLU A 265 -4.17 6.31 -10.53
C GLU A 265 -4.77 7.65 -10.85
N LEU A 266 -4.26 8.28 -11.91
CA LEU A 266 -4.84 9.49 -12.50
C LEU A 266 -5.76 9.08 -13.64
N GLY A 267 -7.03 9.25 -13.44
CA GLY A 267 -8.10 9.03 -14.44
C GLY A 267 -8.58 10.31 -15.07
#